data_0c95f60f24480e6dba52b9e68522ae93
#
_entry.id   0c95f60f24480e6dba52b9e68522ae93
#
_cell.length_a   1.000
_cell.length_b   1.000
_cell.length_c   1.000
_cell.angle_alpha   90.00
_cell.angle_beta   90.00
_cell.angle_gamma   90.00
#
_symmetry.space_group_name_H-M   'P 1'
#
loop_
_entity.id
_entity.type
_entity.pdbx_description
1 polymer ?
#
loop_
_entity_poly.entity_id
_entity_poly.type
_entity_poly.pdbx_seq_one_letter_code
_entity_poly.pdbx_strand_id
1 'polypeptide(L)'
;LGDVYKRQVKAYYSEDGEPTVLDVYFQELSPNRYLEEKITNSILSEEEIADAASSELADIRRHMRIQSAKVKDSLQKIISSPSFSKYLRDPIITLRGDRYVVPVKSEYKSEIPGLVHDVSSTGSTFFIEPMSAVNANNALRELLIREKKEIERILAALSAEAASFREGICHSYEMLVQLDCIFALS
;
A
#
# COMPACT_ATOMS: atom_id res chain seq x y z
N LEU A 1 -17.78 -12.57 -5.95
CA LEU A 1 -18.41 -13.92 -6.00
C LEU A 1 -19.91 -13.83 -6.24
N GLY A 2 -20.66 -13.02 -5.47
CA GLY A 2 -22.12 -12.88 -5.64
C GLY A 2 -22.56 -12.36 -7.02
N ASP A 3 -21.82 -11.43 -7.62
CA ASP A 3 -22.15 -10.86 -8.92
C ASP A 3 -21.81 -11.81 -10.09
N VAL A 4 -20.74 -12.62 -9.94
CA VAL A 4 -20.38 -13.66 -10.90
C VAL A 4 -21.45 -14.77 -10.88
N TYR A 5 -21.85 -15.21 -9.69
CA TYR A 5 -22.93 -16.19 -9.54
C TYR A 5 -24.28 -15.66 -10.06
N LYS A 6 -24.66 -14.41 -9.76
CA LYS A 6 -25.86 -13.81 -10.32
C LYS A 6 -25.84 -13.70 -11.85
N ARG A 7 -24.68 -13.42 -12.46
CA ARG A 7 -24.58 -13.39 -13.93
C ARG A 7 -24.66 -14.78 -14.53
N GLN A 8 -24.00 -15.77 -13.92
CA GLN A 8 -24.09 -17.16 -14.35
C GLN A 8 -25.51 -17.70 -14.21
N VAL A 9 -26.17 -17.38 -13.10
CA VAL A 9 -27.53 -17.80 -12.82
C VAL A 9 -28.55 -17.06 -13.68
N LYS A 10 -28.41 -15.75 -13.94
CA LYS A 10 -29.23 -15.07 -14.94
C LYS A 10 -29.11 -15.65 -16.34
N ALA A 11 -28.00 -16.28 -16.68
CA ALA A 11 -27.86 -16.99 -17.95
C ALA A 11 -28.68 -18.30 -18.01
N TYR A 12 -28.99 -18.89 -16.86
CA TYR A 12 -29.90 -20.05 -16.75
C TYR A 12 -31.36 -19.66 -16.46
N TYR A 13 -31.59 -18.38 -16.10
CA TYR A 13 -32.89 -17.83 -15.76
C TYR A 13 -33.50 -17.19 -17.00
N SER A 14 -34.45 -17.85 -17.64
CA SER A 14 -35.28 -17.18 -18.63
C SER A 14 -36.34 -16.37 -17.88
N GLU A 15 -36.45 -15.07 -18.17
CA GLU A 15 -37.46 -14.18 -17.56
C GLU A 15 -38.92 -14.66 -17.80
N ASP A 16 -39.09 -15.61 -18.73
CA ASP A 16 -40.37 -16.23 -19.10
C ASP A 16 -40.53 -17.69 -18.60
N GLY A 17 -39.61 -18.16 -17.72
CA GLY A 17 -39.64 -19.54 -17.18
C GLY A 17 -40.63 -19.70 -16.02
N GLU A 18 -41.18 -20.89 -15.82
CA GLU A 18 -41.95 -21.20 -14.63
C GLU A 18 -41.05 -21.09 -13.38
N PRO A 19 -41.58 -20.53 -12.26
CA PRO A 19 -40.80 -20.37 -11.00
C PRO A 19 -40.25 -21.72 -10.55
N THR A 20 -38.95 -21.75 -10.29
CA THR A 20 -38.25 -22.92 -9.77
C THR A 20 -38.05 -22.83 -8.27
N VAL A 21 -37.82 -23.96 -7.61
CA VAL A 21 -37.49 -24.00 -6.18
C VAL A 21 -36.21 -23.19 -5.88
N LEU A 22 -35.35 -23.00 -6.87
CA LEU A 22 -34.10 -22.24 -6.72
C LEU A 22 -34.31 -20.73 -6.67
N ASP A 23 -35.44 -20.23 -7.15
CA ASP A 23 -35.75 -18.80 -7.20
C ASP A 23 -35.79 -18.16 -5.82
N VAL A 24 -36.23 -18.90 -4.81
CA VAL A 24 -36.25 -18.46 -3.42
C VAL A 24 -34.84 -18.13 -2.96
N TYR A 25 -33.85 -18.99 -3.25
CA TYR A 25 -32.44 -18.75 -2.87
C TYR A 25 -31.83 -17.56 -3.62
N PHE A 26 -32.16 -17.39 -4.90
CA PHE A 26 -31.65 -16.27 -5.69
C PHE A 26 -32.21 -14.91 -5.31
N GLN A 27 -33.48 -14.89 -4.93
CA GLN A 27 -34.14 -13.66 -4.45
C GLN A 27 -33.57 -13.18 -3.12
N GLU A 28 -33.13 -14.12 -2.27
CA GLU A 28 -32.51 -13.82 -0.97
C GLU A 28 -31.06 -13.30 -1.08
N LEU A 29 -30.42 -13.40 -2.26
CA LEU A 29 -29.08 -12.87 -2.46
C LEU A 29 -29.10 -11.33 -2.58
N SER A 30 -28.44 -10.66 -1.65
CA SER A 30 -28.33 -9.20 -1.59
C SER A 30 -26.90 -8.73 -1.85
N PRO A 31 -26.43 -8.63 -3.12
CA PRO A 31 -25.10 -8.13 -3.42
C PRO A 31 -25.00 -6.65 -3.05
N ASN A 32 -23.94 -6.28 -2.36
CA ASN A 32 -23.66 -4.89 -2.03
C ASN A 32 -22.59 -4.33 -2.98
N ARG A 33 -23.02 -3.90 -4.16
CA ARG A 33 -22.15 -3.38 -5.20
C ARG A 33 -21.39 -2.12 -4.76
N TYR A 34 -22.03 -1.28 -3.98
CA TYR A 34 -21.39 -0.07 -3.43
C TYR A 34 -20.17 -0.42 -2.55
N LEU A 35 -20.34 -1.37 -1.62
CA LEU A 35 -19.26 -1.81 -0.75
C LEU A 35 -18.15 -2.51 -1.56
N GLU A 36 -18.51 -3.36 -2.51
CA GLU A 36 -17.58 -4.04 -3.39
C GLU A 36 -16.71 -3.05 -4.19
N GLU A 37 -17.33 -2.08 -4.85
CA GLU A 37 -16.63 -1.04 -5.61
C GLU A 37 -15.73 -0.21 -4.70
N LYS A 38 -16.18 0.14 -3.51
CA LYS A 38 -15.40 0.92 -2.54
C LYS A 38 -14.16 0.16 -2.06
N ILE A 39 -14.30 -1.11 -1.74
CA ILE A 39 -13.17 -1.97 -1.33
C ILE A 39 -12.20 -2.14 -2.50
N THR A 40 -12.68 -2.50 -3.68
CA THR A 40 -11.86 -2.76 -4.87
C THR A 40 -11.10 -1.50 -5.33
N ASN A 41 -11.71 -0.33 -5.21
CA ASN A 41 -11.06 0.94 -5.55
C ASN A 41 -10.08 1.42 -4.47
N SER A 42 -10.18 0.90 -3.25
CA SER A 42 -9.29 1.30 -2.14
C SER A 42 -8.14 0.32 -1.92
N ILE A 43 -8.37 -0.97 -2.10
CA ILE A 43 -7.39 -2.04 -1.82
C ILE A 43 -7.00 -2.70 -3.16
N LEU A 44 -5.77 -2.47 -3.59
CA LEU A 44 -5.24 -3.02 -4.86
C LEU A 44 -4.67 -4.42 -4.67
N SER A 45 -4.05 -4.69 -3.52
CA SER A 45 -3.51 -6.00 -3.13
C SER A 45 -3.41 -6.12 -1.61
N GLU A 46 -2.92 -7.25 -1.11
CA GLU A 46 -2.68 -7.47 0.33
C GLU A 46 -1.73 -6.44 0.95
N GLU A 47 -0.83 -5.85 0.15
CA GLU A 47 0.20 -4.92 0.60
C GLU A 47 -0.03 -3.49 0.10
N GLU A 48 -1.02 -3.25 -0.78
CA GLU A 48 -1.14 -1.97 -1.48
C GLU A 48 -2.54 -1.36 -1.36
N ILE A 49 -2.58 -0.13 -0.80
CA ILE A 49 -3.74 0.75 -0.77
C ILE A 49 -3.61 1.79 -1.89
N ALA A 50 -4.68 1.99 -2.66
CA ALA A 50 -4.72 2.94 -3.76
C ALA A 50 -4.54 4.39 -3.27
N ASP A 51 -3.84 5.22 -4.05
CA ASP A 51 -3.78 6.67 -3.81
C ASP A 51 -5.20 7.29 -3.76
N ALA A 52 -6.10 6.76 -4.58
CA ALA A 52 -7.50 7.20 -4.66
C ALA A 52 -8.37 6.81 -3.45
N ALA A 53 -7.86 5.97 -2.54
CA ALA A 53 -8.61 5.57 -1.34
C ALA A 53 -8.94 6.76 -0.42
N SER A 54 -8.10 7.80 -0.40
CA SER A 54 -8.44 9.10 0.19
C SER A 54 -7.62 10.23 -0.44
N SER A 55 -8.18 11.45 -0.44
CA SER A 55 -7.47 12.66 -0.88
C SER A 55 -6.24 12.94 -0.01
N GLU A 56 -6.33 12.66 1.30
CA GLU A 56 -5.22 12.82 2.24
C GLU A 56 -4.07 11.86 1.91
N LEU A 57 -4.35 10.59 1.59
CA LEU A 57 -3.33 9.61 1.20
C LEU A 57 -2.63 10.04 -0.10
N ALA A 58 -3.41 10.47 -1.09
CA ALA A 58 -2.87 10.98 -2.36
C ALA A 58 -1.93 12.18 -2.14
N ASP A 59 -2.31 13.11 -1.28
CA ASP A 59 -1.51 14.29 -0.93
C ASP A 59 -0.23 13.92 -0.18
N ILE A 60 -0.31 13.04 0.80
CA ILE A 60 0.84 12.54 1.56
C ILE A 60 1.85 11.92 0.59
N ARG A 61 1.42 11.00 -0.26
CA ARG A 61 2.30 10.32 -1.23
C ARG A 61 2.88 11.25 -2.28
N ARG A 62 2.12 12.26 -2.71
CA ARG A 62 2.64 13.32 -3.58
C ARG A 62 3.78 14.08 -2.91
N HIS A 63 3.62 14.46 -1.64
CA HIS A 63 4.67 15.13 -0.87
C HIS A 63 5.87 14.22 -0.61
N MET A 64 5.66 12.92 -0.34
CA MET A 64 6.74 11.93 -0.22
C MET A 64 7.59 11.86 -1.48
N ARG A 65 6.97 11.81 -2.65
CA ARG A 65 7.70 11.83 -3.94
C ARG A 65 8.55 13.08 -4.08
N ILE A 66 8.02 14.25 -3.73
CA ILE A 66 8.74 15.52 -3.78
C ILE A 66 9.93 15.53 -2.80
N GLN A 67 9.74 15.11 -1.55
CA GLN A 67 10.83 15.08 -0.58
C GLN A 67 11.89 14.03 -0.93
N SER A 68 11.48 12.86 -1.39
CA SER A 68 12.41 11.82 -1.88
C SER A 68 13.27 12.31 -3.04
N ALA A 69 12.67 13.04 -4.00
CA ALA A 69 13.42 13.66 -5.08
C ALA A 69 14.46 14.68 -4.57
N LYS A 70 14.06 15.56 -3.63
CA LYS A 70 14.98 16.55 -3.03
C LYS A 70 16.16 15.88 -2.32
N VAL A 71 15.91 14.82 -1.57
CA VAL A 71 16.99 14.04 -0.91
C VAL A 71 17.93 13.49 -1.96
N LYS A 72 17.38 12.78 -2.97
CA LYS A 72 18.18 12.17 -4.03
C LYS A 72 19.01 13.19 -4.79
N ASP A 73 18.43 14.35 -5.15
CA ASP A 73 19.15 15.44 -5.82
C ASP A 73 20.29 15.99 -4.95
N SER A 74 20.06 16.16 -3.65
CA SER A 74 21.10 16.60 -2.72
C SER A 74 22.25 15.60 -2.63
N LEU A 75 21.94 14.31 -2.52
CA LEU A 75 22.93 13.25 -2.45
C LEU A 75 23.62 13.02 -3.78
N GLN A 76 22.91 13.17 -4.91
CA GLN A 76 23.49 13.08 -6.25
C GLN A 76 24.60 14.11 -6.47
N LYS A 77 24.45 15.33 -5.96
CA LYS A 77 25.50 16.35 -6.01
C LYS A 77 26.77 15.91 -5.27
N ILE A 78 26.63 15.17 -4.18
CA ILE A 78 27.77 14.65 -3.42
C ILE A 78 28.44 13.51 -4.16
N ILE A 79 27.68 12.51 -4.62
CA ILE A 79 28.26 11.32 -5.28
C ILE A 79 28.87 11.64 -6.66
N SER A 80 28.36 12.71 -7.33
CA SER A 80 28.90 13.16 -8.61
C SER A 80 30.07 14.14 -8.47
N SER A 81 30.35 14.62 -7.26
CA SER A 81 31.42 15.60 -7.05
C SER A 81 32.80 14.93 -7.07
N PRO A 82 33.73 15.39 -7.92
CA PRO A 82 35.10 14.87 -7.93
C PRO A 82 35.81 15.07 -6.57
N SER A 83 35.43 16.09 -5.81
CA SER A 83 36.00 16.38 -4.49
C SER A 83 35.61 15.35 -3.45
N PHE A 84 34.39 14.81 -3.53
CA PHE A 84 33.87 13.84 -2.55
C PHE A 84 34.01 12.39 -3.00
N SER A 85 34.19 12.13 -4.29
CA SER A 85 34.24 10.75 -4.83
C SER A 85 35.31 9.89 -4.19
N LYS A 86 36.47 10.46 -3.85
CA LYS A 86 37.57 9.77 -3.16
C LYS A 86 37.24 9.29 -1.75
N TYR A 87 36.29 9.96 -1.08
CA TYR A 87 35.84 9.63 0.28
C TYR A 87 34.79 8.52 0.29
N LEU A 88 34.05 8.37 -0.80
CA LEU A 88 33.00 7.38 -0.91
C LEU A 88 33.59 5.97 -1.13
N ARG A 89 32.94 4.97 -0.53
CA ARG A 89 33.22 3.56 -0.81
C ARG A 89 32.75 3.22 -2.22
N ASP A 90 31.52 3.61 -2.53
CA ASP A 90 30.86 3.47 -3.81
C ASP A 90 30.05 4.74 -4.09
N PRO A 91 29.96 5.22 -5.35
CA PRO A 91 29.19 6.43 -5.71
C PRO A 91 27.70 6.12 -5.83
N ILE A 92 27.08 5.61 -4.77
CA ILE A 92 25.67 5.20 -4.73
C ILE A 92 24.94 5.88 -3.59
N ILE A 93 23.62 6.06 -3.77
CA ILE A 93 22.67 6.41 -2.73
C ILE A 93 22.04 5.12 -2.23
N THR A 94 22.03 4.91 -0.92
CA THR A 94 21.44 3.72 -0.30
C THR A 94 20.47 4.12 0.80
N LEU A 95 19.62 3.19 1.22
CA LEU A 95 18.70 3.35 2.32
C LEU A 95 19.21 2.59 3.55
N ARG A 96 19.17 3.25 4.72
CA ARG A 96 19.42 2.62 6.03
C ARG A 96 18.30 3.01 6.97
N GLY A 97 17.50 2.01 7.36
CA GLY A 97 16.19 2.33 7.93
C GLY A 97 15.38 3.20 6.97
N ASP A 98 14.83 4.30 7.49
CA ASP A 98 14.02 5.24 6.71
C ASP A 98 14.85 6.44 6.19
N ARG A 99 16.20 6.30 6.07
CA ARG A 99 17.12 7.39 5.72
C ARG A 99 17.91 7.10 4.46
N TYR A 100 17.91 8.04 3.54
CA TYR A 100 18.84 8.04 2.42
C TYR A 100 20.21 8.51 2.88
N VAL A 101 21.23 7.71 2.58
CA VAL A 101 22.60 7.89 3.03
C VAL A 101 23.59 7.60 1.91
N VAL A 102 24.86 7.97 2.11
CA VAL A 102 25.98 7.62 1.24
C VAL A 102 27.00 6.75 1.98
N PRO A 103 27.60 5.74 1.33
CA PRO A 103 28.63 4.91 1.94
C PRO A 103 29.99 5.62 1.90
N VAL A 104 30.57 5.91 3.05
CA VAL A 104 31.83 6.63 3.22
C VAL A 104 32.89 5.69 3.80
N LYS A 105 34.10 5.70 3.26
CA LYS A 105 35.24 4.93 3.81
C LYS A 105 35.52 5.40 5.22
N SER A 106 35.88 4.48 6.11
CA SER A 106 36.12 4.76 7.54
C SER A 106 37.15 5.85 7.80
N GLU A 107 38.23 5.87 7.02
CA GLU A 107 39.32 6.85 7.11
C GLU A 107 38.89 8.28 6.75
N TYR A 108 37.74 8.46 6.03
CA TYR A 108 37.22 9.75 5.60
C TYR A 108 35.90 10.13 6.26
N LYS A 109 35.54 9.48 7.38
CA LYS A 109 34.29 9.74 8.10
C LYS A 109 34.06 11.23 8.42
N SER A 110 35.11 11.97 8.77
CA SER A 110 35.05 13.39 9.11
C SER A 110 34.99 14.34 7.92
N GLU A 111 35.25 13.86 6.71
CA GLU A 111 35.31 14.70 5.51
C GLU A 111 33.92 15.00 4.91
N ILE A 112 32.92 14.19 5.28
CA ILE A 112 31.52 14.43 4.91
C ILE A 112 30.73 14.76 6.19
N PRO A 113 30.44 16.06 6.43
CA PRO A 113 29.64 16.45 7.60
C PRO A 113 28.24 15.83 7.54
N GLY A 114 27.86 15.07 8.57
CA GLY A 114 26.59 14.38 8.56
C GLY A 114 26.38 13.48 9.77
N LEU A 115 25.27 12.76 9.78
CA LEU A 115 24.88 11.81 10.81
C LEU A 115 25.19 10.39 10.36
N VAL A 116 25.85 9.61 11.20
CA VAL A 116 26.11 8.17 10.95
C VAL A 116 24.86 7.41 11.35
N HIS A 117 24.27 6.66 10.43
CA HIS A 117 23.10 5.81 10.68
C HIS A 117 23.44 4.33 10.78
N ASP A 118 24.54 3.90 10.16
CA ASP A 118 24.94 2.50 10.17
C ASP A 118 26.45 2.37 9.89
N VAL A 119 26.99 1.20 10.21
CA VAL A 119 28.38 0.84 9.95
C VAL A 119 28.41 -0.57 9.39
N SER A 120 29.25 -0.80 8.38
CA SER A 120 29.41 -2.15 7.83
C SER A 120 29.96 -3.12 8.88
N SER A 121 29.67 -4.41 8.75
CA SER A 121 30.12 -5.46 9.68
C SER A 121 31.63 -5.49 9.90
N THR A 122 32.41 -5.08 8.89
CA THR A 122 33.88 -4.97 8.97
C THR A 122 34.38 -3.64 9.56
N GLY A 123 33.48 -2.69 9.84
CA GLY A 123 33.82 -1.34 10.30
C GLY A 123 34.50 -0.45 9.23
N SER A 124 34.64 -0.92 7.99
CA SER A 124 35.35 -0.22 6.91
C SER A 124 34.54 0.82 6.17
N THR A 125 33.20 0.84 6.38
CA THR A 125 32.29 1.74 5.70
C THR A 125 31.26 2.31 6.69
N PHE A 126 31.11 3.62 6.69
CA PHE A 126 30.10 4.35 7.43
C PHE A 126 28.98 4.80 6.49
N PHE A 127 27.76 4.57 6.86
CA PHE A 127 26.59 5.05 6.12
C PHE A 127 26.17 6.39 6.71
N ILE A 128 26.52 7.46 5.99
CA ILE A 128 26.37 8.85 6.48
C ILE A 128 25.20 9.51 5.76
N GLU A 129 24.32 10.14 6.54
CA GLU A 129 23.34 11.11 6.08
C GLU A 129 23.99 12.49 6.07
N PRO A 130 24.33 13.06 4.91
CA PRO A 130 24.94 14.39 4.86
C PRO A 130 24.02 15.47 5.41
N MET A 131 24.56 16.48 6.07
CA MET A 131 23.78 17.59 6.67
C MET A 131 22.85 18.27 5.66
N SER A 132 23.22 18.33 4.39
CA SER A 132 22.40 18.88 3.31
C SER A 132 21.12 18.09 3.03
N ALA A 133 21.04 16.82 3.45
CA ALA A 133 19.90 15.94 3.24
C ALA A 133 19.00 15.78 4.49
N VAL A 134 19.48 16.16 5.67
CA VAL A 134 18.81 15.91 6.96
C VAL A 134 17.38 16.44 7.02
N ASN A 135 17.17 17.70 6.60
CA ASN A 135 15.83 18.29 6.66
C ASN A 135 14.83 17.58 5.74
N ALA A 136 15.25 17.23 4.53
CA ALA A 136 14.37 16.53 3.59
C ALA A 136 14.12 15.08 4.01
N ASN A 137 15.11 14.39 4.57
CA ASN A 137 14.93 13.07 5.18
C ASN A 137 14.00 13.11 6.40
N ASN A 138 14.09 14.16 7.25
CA ASN A 138 13.17 14.34 8.38
C ASN A 138 11.72 14.52 7.88
N ALA A 139 11.51 15.39 6.89
CA ALA A 139 10.20 15.60 6.31
C ALA A 139 9.65 14.32 5.67
N LEU A 140 10.49 13.52 5.00
CA LEU A 140 10.09 12.24 4.43
C LEU A 140 9.66 11.25 5.52
N ARG A 141 10.38 11.18 6.63
CA ARG A 141 10.04 10.31 7.77
C ARG A 141 8.70 10.70 8.42
N GLU A 142 8.45 11.99 8.57
CA GLU A 142 7.16 12.47 9.09
C GLU A 142 6.00 12.06 8.16
N LEU A 143 6.20 12.15 6.85
CA LEU A 143 5.21 11.74 5.86
C LEU A 143 4.98 10.22 5.88
N LEU A 144 6.01 9.39 6.05
CA LEU A 144 5.87 7.94 6.21
C LEU A 144 5.01 7.57 7.44
N ILE A 145 5.19 8.27 8.55
CA ILE A 145 4.37 8.07 9.74
C ILE A 145 2.91 8.49 9.48
N ARG A 146 2.70 9.59 8.78
CA ARG A 146 1.36 10.05 8.40
C ARG A 146 0.68 9.09 7.43
N GLU A 147 1.41 8.57 6.43
CA GLU A 147 0.92 7.57 5.49
C GLU A 147 0.40 6.33 6.22
N LYS A 148 1.22 5.78 7.14
CA LYS A 148 0.81 4.62 7.92
C LYS A 148 -0.49 4.85 8.71
N LYS A 149 -0.58 5.99 9.40
CA LYS A 149 -1.79 6.36 10.15
C LYS A 149 -3.01 6.52 9.26
N GLU A 150 -2.84 7.12 8.08
CA GLU A 150 -3.95 7.31 7.14
C GLU A 150 -4.42 5.98 6.55
N ILE A 151 -3.51 5.07 6.23
CA ILE A 151 -3.84 3.70 5.81
C ILE A 151 -4.62 2.97 6.91
N GLU A 152 -4.18 3.03 8.16
CA GLU A 152 -4.89 2.44 9.29
C GLU A 152 -6.31 3.03 9.42
N ARG A 153 -6.46 4.34 9.24
CA ARG A 153 -7.78 5.02 9.26
C ARG A 153 -8.68 4.54 8.12
N ILE A 154 -8.14 4.42 6.90
CA ILE A 154 -8.90 3.93 5.73
C ILE A 154 -9.38 2.50 5.97
N LEU A 155 -8.50 1.61 6.40
CA LEU A 155 -8.85 0.21 6.67
C LEU A 155 -9.89 0.07 7.79
N ALA A 156 -9.75 0.87 8.86
CA ALA A 156 -10.73 0.90 9.94
C ALA A 156 -12.12 1.36 9.45
N ALA A 157 -12.15 2.40 8.61
CA ALA A 157 -13.40 2.90 8.03
C ALA A 157 -14.07 1.87 7.11
N LEU A 158 -13.30 1.20 6.23
CA LEU A 158 -13.81 0.13 5.37
C LEU A 158 -14.32 -1.06 6.19
N SER A 159 -13.62 -1.44 7.26
CA SER A 159 -14.03 -2.53 8.15
C SER A 159 -15.32 -2.20 8.89
N ALA A 160 -15.45 -0.97 9.40
CA ALA A 160 -16.67 -0.53 10.08
C ALA A 160 -17.88 -0.50 9.11
N GLU A 161 -17.65 -0.07 7.87
CA GLU A 161 -18.69 -0.06 6.84
C GLU A 161 -19.09 -1.48 6.43
N ALA A 162 -18.14 -2.38 6.23
CA ALA A 162 -18.43 -3.79 5.97
C ALA A 162 -19.23 -4.42 7.13
N ALA A 163 -18.89 -4.09 8.37
CA ALA A 163 -19.60 -4.55 9.55
C ALA A 163 -21.07 -4.08 9.59
N SER A 164 -21.37 -2.88 9.06
CA SER A 164 -22.75 -2.39 8.98
C SER A 164 -23.65 -3.21 8.04
N PHE A 165 -23.05 -3.92 7.08
CA PHE A 165 -23.76 -4.81 6.14
C PHE A 165 -23.66 -6.29 6.52
N ARG A 166 -23.17 -6.60 7.74
CA ARG A 166 -22.89 -7.96 8.19
C ARG A 166 -24.05 -8.94 7.98
N GLU A 167 -25.25 -8.55 8.39
CA GLU A 167 -26.42 -9.45 8.31
C GLU A 167 -26.73 -9.87 6.87
N GLY A 168 -26.75 -8.90 5.95
CA GLY A 168 -26.99 -9.19 4.53
C GLY A 168 -25.85 -10.01 3.89
N ILE A 169 -24.61 -9.76 4.28
CA ILE A 169 -23.44 -10.53 3.80
C ILE A 169 -23.51 -11.96 4.29
N CYS A 170 -23.74 -12.19 5.60
CA CYS A 170 -23.83 -13.52 6.18
C CYS A 170 -25.02 -14.30 5.59
N HIS A 171 -26.20 -13.67 5.47
CA HIS A 171 -27.37 -14.29 4.86
C HIS A 171 -27.11 -14.71 3.40
N SER A 172 -26.57 -13.80 2.59
CA SER A 172 -26.21 -14.12 1.21
C SER A 172 -25.18 -15.26 1.11
N TYR A 173 -24.23 -15.32 2.03
CA TYR A 173 -23.25 -16.42 2.10
C TYR A 173 -23.93 -17.76 2.40
N GLU A 174 -24.86 -17.81 3.37
CA GLU A 174 -25.61 -19.01 3.72
C GLU A 174 -26.45 -19.51 2.53
N MET A 175 -27.10 -18.60 1.81
CA MET A 175 -27.86 -18.95 0.58
C MET A 175 -26.93 -19.52 -0.53
N LEU A 176 -25.75 -18.93 -0.70
CA LEU A 176 -24.76 -19.43 -1.66
C LEU A 176 -24.26 -20.83 -1.31
N VAL A 177 -24.02 -21.12 -0.04
CA VAL A 177 -23.63 -22.46 0.43
C VAL A 177 -24.73 -23.48 0.16
N GLN A 178 -25.99 -23.14 0.40
CA GLN A 178 -27.13 -24.02 0.10
C GLN A 178 -27.25 -24.30 -1.40
N LEU A 179 -27.13 -23.27 -2.23
CA LEU A 179 -27.12 -23.42 -3.69
C LEU A 179 -25.99 -24.32 -4.18
N ASP A 180 -24.77 -24.14 -3.65
CA ASP A 180 -23.62 -24.97 -3.99
C ASP A 180 -23.85 -26.45 -3.63
N CYS A 181 -24.42 -26.72 -2.46
CA CYS A 181 -24.81 -28.07 -2.04
C CYS A 181 -25.87 -28.68 -2.98
N ILE A 182 -26.87 -27.92 -3.40
CA ILE A 182 -27.90 -28.40 -4.33
C ILE A 182 -27.28 -28.75 -5.69
N PHE A 183 -26.41 -27.88 -6.21
CA PHE A 183 -25.73 -28.13 -7.49
C PHE A 183 -24.72 -29.28 -7.44
N ALA A 184 -24.10 -29.54 -6.28
CA ALA A 184 -23.18 -30.66 -6.12
C ALA A 184 -23.90 -32.05 -6.06
N LEU A 185 -25.20 -32.05 -5.75
CA LEU A 185 -26.02 -33.26 -5.62
C LEU A 185 -26.84 -33.58 -6.90
N SER A 186 -26.87 -32.65 -7.85
CA SER A 186 -27.57 -32.80 -9.13
C SER A 186 -26.63 -33.33 -10.23
#